data_254fefcc3ac096b7598998689a8b39a9
#
_entry.id   254fefcc3ac096b7598998689a8b39a9
#
_cell.length_a   1.000
_cell.length_b   1.000
_cell.length_c   1.000
_cell.angle_alpha   90.00
_cell.angle_beta   90.00
_cell.angle_gamma   90.00
#
_symmetry.space_group_name_H-M   'P 1'
#
loop_
_entity.id
_entity.type
_entity.pdbx_description
1 polymer ?
#
loop_
_entity_poly.entity_id
_entity_poly.type
_entity_poly.pdbx_seq_one_letter_code
_entity_poly.pdbx_strand_id
1 'polypeptide(L)'
;MSEPASPSEVDPVEGAPEPRREPVFNLPPVVLAVIGICVVVYLLQQYVLSESQQMTLLYDGAFIPVLYTGQYGFDWFLFSRPFTYAFMHGGFAHIAINMVWLAAFGSPLANRLGTLWFALFFAATGLASVALFWAMHPYGEAPLVGASGAISGMMGAAARFGFSTDRSAG
;
A
#
# COMPACT_ATOMS: atom_id res chain seq x y z
N MET A 1 59.54 47.73 7.65
CA MET A 1 58.66 46.78 8.37
C MET A 1 57.27 47.10 7.89
N SER A 2 56.78 46.25 6.94
CA SER A 2 55.46 46.41 6.34
C SER A 2 54.49 45.43 7.05
N GLU A 3 53.43 45.98 7.58
CA GLU A 3 52.37 45.29 8.30
C GLU A 3 51.59 44.37 7.33
N PRO A 4 51.28 43.11 7.69
CA PRO A 4 50.51 42.25 6.82
C PRO A 4 49.02 42.68 6.83
N ALA A 5 48.42 42.75 5.64
CA ALA A 5 47.01 43.08 5.43
C ALA A 5 46.10 42.06 6.13
N SER A 6 45.10 42.59 6.84
CA SER A 6 44.01 41.84 7.47
C SER A 6 43.23 41.00 6.45
N PRO A 7 42.86 39.76 6.78
CA PRO A 7 41.98 38.97 5.91
C PRO A 7 40.62 39.67 5.74
N SER A 8 40.21 39.88 4.51
CA SER A 8 38.92 40.46 4.16
C SER A 8 37.81 39.55 4.71
N GLU A 9 37.00 40.10 5.59
CA GLU A 9 35.75 39.56 6.09
C GLU A 9 34.84 39.29 4.86
N VAL A 10 34.63 38.04 4.57
CA VAL A 10 33.70 37.63 3.49
C VAL A 10 32.29 37.80 4.08
N ASP A 11 31.58 38.82 3.62
CA ASP A 11 30.18 39.03 3.97
C ASP A 11 29.37 37.76 3.71
N PRO A 12 28.45 37.37 4.63
CA PRO A 12 27.55 36.23 4.39
C PRO A 12 26.72 36.51 3.15
N VAL A 13 26.70 35.58 2.21
CA VAL A 13 25.86 35.65 1.00
C VAL A 13 24.38 35.73 1.43
N GLU A 14 23.89 36.97 1.49
CA GLU A 14 22.49 37.27 1.79
C GLU A 14 21.64 36.77 0.62
N GLY A 15 20.82 35.74 0.85
CA GLY A 15 19.86 35.27 -0.17
C GLY A 15 19.91 33.80 -0.56
N ALA A 16 20.64 32.95 0.16
CA ALA A 16 20.45 31.50 -0.05
C ALA A 16 19.02 31.12 0.40
N PRO A 17 18.17 30.59 -0.50
CA PRO A 17 16.82 30.18 -0.10
C PRO A 17 16.93 29.11 0.99
N GLU A 18 16.27 29.36 2.12
CA GLU A 18 16.21 28.37 3.19
C GLU A 18 15.74 27.02 2.62
N PRO A 19 16.40 25.90 2.96
CA PRO A 19 15.96 24.59 2.50
C PRO A 19 14.52 24.38 3.00
N ARG A 20 13.56 24.31 2.07
CA ARG A 20 12.18 23.97 2.39
C ARG A 20 12.22 22.64 3.13
N ARG A 21 11.91 22.67 4.42
CA ARG A 21 11.68 21.45 5.21
C ARG A 21 10.43 20.78 4.65
N GLU A 22 10.63 19.80 3.79
CA GLU A 22 9.50 18.94 3.40
C GLU A 22 9.05 18.19 4.64
N PRO A 23 7.74 18.16 4.93
CA PRO A 23 7.23 17.43 6.07
C PRO A 23 7.56 15.94 5.89
N VAL A 24 8.16 15.34 6.93
CA VAL A 24 8.63 13.94 6.95
C VAL A 24 7.50 12.92 6.66
N PHE A 25 6.23 13.36 6.77
CA PHE A 25 5.02 12.59 6.47
C PHE A 25 4.11 13.35 5.51
N ASN A 26 4.48 13.40 4.24
CA ASN A 26 3.58 13.88 3.19
C ASN A 26 2.97 12.67 2.46
N LEU A 27 2.03 11.97 3.15
CA LEU A 27 1.32 10.85 2.56
C LEU A 27 0.30 11.35 1.53
N PRO A 28 0.34 10.89 0.28
CA PRO A 28 -0.65 11.24 -0.73
C PRO A 28 -2.07 10.91 -0.27
N PRO A 29 -3.08 11.73 -0.59
CA PRO A 29 -4.45 11.51 -0.15
C PRO A 29 -5.01 10.13 -0.48
N VAL A 30 -4.65 9.56 -1.63
CA VAL A 30 -5.08 8.22 -2.04
C VAL A 30 -4.49 7.13 -1.13
N VAL A 31 -3.25 7.27 -0.70
CA VAL A 31 -2.61 6.33 0.24
C VAL A 31 -3.28 6.42 1.61
N LEU A 32 -3.52 7.66 2.09
CA LEU A 32 -4.27 7.89 3.33
C LEU A 32 -5.68 7.29 3.27
N ALA A 33 -6.37 7.43 2.14
CA ALA A 33 -7.69 6.85 1.95
C ALA A 33 -7.67 5.32 2.06
N VAL A 34 -6.72 4.64 1.40
CA VAL A 34 -6.59 3.18 1.49
C VAL A 34 -6.25 2.74 2.91
N ILE A 35 -5.29 3.42 3.58
CA ILE A 35 -4.96 3.16 4.99
C ILE A 35 -6.21 3.34 5.86
N GLY A 36 -6.93 4.46 5.70
CA GLY A 36 -8.14 4.76 6.45
C GLY A 36 -9.22 3.69 6.30
N ILE A 37 -9.47 3.22 5.07
CA ILE A 37 -10.43 2.13 4.81
C ILE A 37 -9.99 0.85 5.53
N CYS A 38 -8.73 0.44 5.41
CA CYS A 38 -8.22 -0.75 6.08
C CYS A 38 -8.36 -0.66 7.61
N VAL A 39 -8.01 0.50 8.20
CA VAL A 39 -8.11 0.73 9.64
C VAL A 39 -9.57 0.71 10.09
N VAL A 40 -10.47 1.38 9.37
CA VAL A 40 -11.91 1.39 9.70
C VAL A 40 -12.49 -0.01 9.63
N VAL A 41 -12.23 -0.77 8.55
CA VAL A 41 -12.68 -2.16 8.42
C VAL A 41 -12.16 -3.02 9.57
N TYR A 42 -10.88 -2.90 9.90
CA TYR A 42 -10.28 -3.64 11.01
C TYR A 42 -10.92 -3.29 12.37
N LEU A 43 -11.11 -2.01 12.65
CA LEU A 43 -11.73 -1.57 13.92
C LEU A 43 -13.19 -2.03 14.02
N LEU A 44 -13.95 -1.99 12.93
CA LEU A 44 -15.30 -2.52 12.88
C LEU A 44 -15.30 -4.03 13.18
N GLN A 45 -14.41 -4.80 12.55
CA GLN A 45 -14.29 -6.24 12.79
C GLN A 45 -13.94 -6.56 14.24
N GLN A 46 -13.00 -5.83 14.87
CA GLN A 46 -12.49 -6.19 16.18
C GLN A 46 -13.36 -5.69 17.36
N TYR A 47 -14.05 -4.54 17.19
CA TYR A 47 -14.66 -3.86 18.33
C TYR A 47 -16.17 -3.61 18.20
N VAL A 48 -16.74 -3.75 17.00
CA VAL A 48 -18.14 -3.41 16.74
C VAL A 48 -18.96 -4.64 16.38
N LEU A 49 -18.43 -5.53 15.52
CA LEU A 49 -19.17 -6.68 15.02
C LEU A 49 -19.15 -7.83 16.02
N SER A 50 -20.30 -8.51 16.17
CA SER A 50 -20.39 -9.79 16.87
C SER A 50 -19.62 -10.86 16.11
N GLU A 51 -19.30 -11.99 16.76
CA GLU A 51 -18.60 -13.13 16.12
C GLU A 51 -19.31 -13.61 14.84
N SER A 52 -20.65 -13.73 14.89
CA SER A 52 -21.44 -14.14 13.72
C SER A 52 -21.35 -13.12 12.57
N GLN A 53 -21.35 -11.82 12.87
CA GLN A 53 -21.19 -10.77 11.86
C GLN A 53 -19.77 -10.74 11.28
N GLN A 54 -18.74 -10.99 12.11
CA GLN A 54 -17.36 -11.11 11.65
C GLN A 54 -17.20 -12.27 10.67
N MET A 55 -17.81 -13.43 10.98
CA MET A 55 -17.79 -14.59 10.07
C MET A 55 -18.53 -14.30 8.77
N THR A 56 -19.67 -13.61 8.80
CA THR A 56 -20.39 -13.18 7.60
C THR A 56 -19.52 -12.22 6.77
N LEU A 57 -18.95 -11.20 7.40
CA LEU A 57 -18.08 -10.24 6.71
C LEU A 57 -16.86 -10.93 6.09
N LEU A 58 -16.26 -11.89 6.80
CA LEU A 58 -15.14 -12.67 6.29
C LEU A 58 -15.55 -13.51 5.08
N TYR A 59 -16.69 -14.18 5.16
CA TYR A 59 -17.21 -15.00 4.05
C TYR A 59 -17.53 -14.14 2.82
N ASP A 60 -18.17 -12.99 3.00
CA ASP A 60 -18.60 -12.11 1.91
C ASP A 60 -17.47 -11.26 1.33
N GLY A 61 -16.44 -10.94 2.12
CA GLY A 61 -15.38 -10.00 1.73
C GLY A 61 -14.02 -10.61 1.43
N ALA A 62 -13.68 -11.78 2.01
CA ALA A 62 -12.40 -12.44 1.74
C ALA A 62 -12.42 -13.23 0.43
N PHE A 63 -11.26 -13.41 -0.19
CA PHE A 63 -11.16 -14.31 -1.33
C PHE A 63 -10.93 -15.74 -0.85
N ILE A 64 -11.89 -16.64 -1.14
CA ILE A 64 -11.85 -18.06 -0.76
C ILE A 64 -11.94 -18.90 -2.04
N PRO A 65 -10.84 -19.57 -2.46
CA PRO A 65 -10.76 -20.27 -3.73
C PRO A 65 -11.87 -21.27 -4.01
N VAL A 66 -12.23 -22.09 -3.02
CA VAL A 66 -13.24 -23.16 -3.18
C VAL A 66 -14.60 -22.62 -3.61
N LEU A 67 -14.94 -21.37 -3.29
CA LEU A 67 -16.22 -20.76 -3.69
C LEU A 67 -16.33 -20.52 -5.20
N TYR A 68 -15.20 -20.54 -5.92
CA TYR A 68 -15.12 -20.36 -7.38
C TYR A 68 -15.14 -21.68 -8.16
N THR A 69 -15.29 -22.82 -7.48
CA THR A 69 -15.35 -24.15 -8.12
C THR A 69 -16.71 -24.49 -8.72
N GLY A 70 -17.73 -23.67 -8.45
CA GLY A 70 -19.12 -23.93 -8.85
C GLY A 70 -19.90 -24.86 -7.91
N GLN A 71 -19.26 -25.44 -6.89
CA GLN A 71 -19.91 -26.36 -5.94
C GLN A 71 -20.89 -25.66 -4.99
N TYR A 72 -20.68 -24.35 -4.73
CA TYR A 72 -21.45 -23.56 -3.76
C TYR A 72 -22.54 -22.69 -4.41
N GLY A 73 -22.77 -22.86 -5.72
CA GLY A 73 -23.72 -22.04 -6.47
C GLY A 73 -23.21 -20.66 -6.80
N PHE A 74 -24.09 -19.84 -7.40
CA PHE A 74 -23.77 -18.47 -7.77
C PHE A 74 -24.07 -17.52 -6.62
N ASP A 75 -23.11 -16.64 -6.32
CA ASP A 75 -23.21 -15.58 -5.33
C ASP A 75 -22.63 -14.29 -5.92
N TRP A 76 -23.34 -13.16 -5.76
CA TRP A 76 -22.88 -11.86 -6.26
C TRP A 76 -21.56 -11.40 -5.66
N PHE A 77 -21.23 -11.83 -4.44
CA PHE A 77 -19.95 -11.53 -3.79
C PHE A 77 -18.74 -12.14 -4.51
N LEU A 78 -18.93 -13.13 -5.39
CA LEU A 78 -17.86 -13.66 -6.23
C LEU A 78 -17.18 -12.59 -7.08
N PHE A 79 -17.89 -11.50 -7.46
CA PHE A 79 -17.31 -10.39 -8.20
C PHE A 79 -16.58 -9.38 -7.32
N SER A 80 -17.00 -9.18 -6.08
CA SER A 80 -16.40 -8.19 -5.17
C SER A 80 -15.22 -8.74 -4.36
N ARG A 81 -15.26 -10.02 -3.96
CA ARG A 81 -14.21 -10.67 -3.16
C ARG A 81 -12.79 -10.47 -3.68
N PRO A 82 -12.51 -10.55 -5.01
CA PRO A 82 -11.17 -10.30 -5.53
C PRO A 82 -10.62 -8.88 -5.30
N PHE A 83 -11.46 -7.95 -4.85
CA PHE A 83 -11.09 -6.57 -4.53
C PHE A 83 -11.20 -6.30 -3.03
N THR A 84 -12.28 -6.75 -2.39
CA THR A 84 -12.58 -6.43 -0.98
C THR A 84 -11.61 -7.10 -0.01
N TYR A 85 -11.08 -8.26 -0.35
CA TYR A 85 -10.11 -9.00 0.48
C TYR A 85 -8.92 -8.14 0.90
N ALA A 86 -8.48 -7.22 0.03
CA ALA A 86 -7.31 -6.37 0.24
C ALA A 86 -7.49 -5.37 1.41
N PHE A 87 -8.73 -5.09 1.80
CA PHE A 87 -9.04 -4.17 2.89
C PHE A 87 -9.27 -4.87 4.23
N MET A 88 -9.33 -6.20 4.26
CA MET A 88 -9.55 -7.00 5.46
C MET A 88 -8.23 -7.47 6.05
N HIS A 89 -8.15 -7.57 7.38
CA HIS A 89 -6.91 -7.99 8.05
C HIS A 89 -7.22 -8.92 9.23
N GLY A 90 -6.49 -10.02 9.31
CA GLY A 90 -6.73 -11.08 10.29
C GLY A 90 -6.18 -10.81 11.70
N GLY A 91 -5.54 -9.64 11.95
CA GLY A 91 -5.03 -9.30 13.28
C GLY A 91 -4.17 -8.03 13.29
N PHE A 92 -3.87 -7.53 14.51
CA PHE A 92 -3.19 -6.25 14.69
C PHE A 92 -1.81 -6.20 14.01
N ALA A 93 -0.96 -7.21 14.22
CA ALA A 93 0.36 -7.23 13.59
C ALA A 93 0.26 -7.26 12.06
N HIS A 94 -0.73 -7.96 11.50
CA HIS A 94 -0.96 -8.04 10.07
C HIS A 94 -1.33 -6.67 9.50
N ILE A 95 -2.30 -5.96 10.07
CA ILE A 95 -2.65 -4.62 9.58
C ILE A 95 -1.51 -3.62 9.81
N ALA A 96 -0.86 -3.63 10.96
CA ALA A 96 0.22 -2.70 11.27
C ALA A 96 1.36 -2.78 10.24
N ILE A 97 1.84 -3.99 9.94
CA ILE A 97 2.89 -4.22 8.95
C ILE A 97 2.42 -3.78 7.55
N ASN A 98 1.19 -4.14 7.15
CA ASN A 98 0.67 -3.72 5.85
C ASN A 98 0.58 -2.19 5.72
N MET A 99 0.12 -1.48 6.75
CA MET A 99 -0.01 -0.01 6.71
C MET A 99 1.36 0.68 6.66
N VAL A 100 2.35 0.17 7.39
CA VAL A 100 3.74 0.67 7.31
C VAL A 100 4.31 0.50 5.90
N TRP A 101 4.18 -0.69 5.32
CA TRP A 101 4.67 -0.95 3.96
C TRP A 101 3.88 -0.18 2.89
N LEU A 102 2.56 -0.03 3.06
CA LEU A 102 1.73 0.78 2.17
C LEU A 102 2.16 2.25 2.20
N ALA A 103 2.42 2.81 3.39
CA ALA A 103 2.95 4.16 3.52
C ALA A 103 4.32 4.31 2.86
N ALA A 104 5.23 3.36 3.10
CA ALA A 104 6.61 3.42 2.61
C ALA A 104 6.73 3.27 1.08
N PHE A 105 6.02 2.32 0.48
CA PHE A 105 6.11 2.03 -0.95
C PHE A 105 4.98 2.67 -1.77
N GLY A 106 3.80 2.82 -1.18
CA GLY A 106 2.66 3.44 -1.84
C GLY A 106 2.85 4.94 -2.05
N SER A 107 3.45 5.66 -1.10
CA SER A 107 3.59 7.12 -1.21
C SER A 107 4.48 7.57 -2.37
N PRO A 108 5.70 7.05 -2.54
CA PRO A 108 6.54 7.40 -3.69
C PRO A 108 5.87 7.02 -5.03
N LEU A 109 5.19 5.87 -5.06
CA LEU A 109 4.50 5.40 -6.25
C LEU A 109 3.29 6.27 -6.59
N ALA A 110 2.47 6.65 -5.59
CA ALA A 110 1.32 7.52 -5.78
C ALA A 110 1.72 8.93 -6.21
N ASN A 111 2.81 9.48 -5.67
CA ASN A 111 3.38 10.76 -6.09
C ASN A 111 3.85 10.73 -7.56
N ARG A 112 4.37 9.59 -8.02
CA ARG A 112 4.84 9.42 -9.40
C ARG A 112 3.72 9.18 -10.40
N LEU A 113 2.73 8.37 -10.04
CA LEU A 113 1.66 7.93 -10.94
C LEU A 113 0.44 8.86 -10.91
N GLY A 114 0.22 9.56 -9.78
CA GLY A 114 -1.04 10.21 -9.48
C GLY A 114 -2.12 9.25 -8.98
N THR A 115 -3.21 9.83 -8.47
CA THR A 115 -4.27 9.10 -7.75
C THR A 115 -4.90 7.97 -8.56
N LEU A 116 -5.31 8.25 -9.81
CA LEU A 116 -6.02 7.27 -10.63
C LEU A 116 -5.14 6.07 -10.98
N TRP A 117 -3.94 6.33 -11.49
CA TRP A 117 -3.02 5.26 -11.88
C TRP A 117 -2.51 4.46 -10.69
N PHE A 118 -2.34 5.09 -9.54
CA PHE A 118 -2.05 4.38 -8.29
C PHE A 118 -3.19 3.43 -7.90
N ALA A 119 -4.44 3.88 -7.94
CA ALA A 119 -5.60 3.04 -7.64
C ALA A 119 -5.72 1.85 -8.60
N LEU A 120 -5.52 2.08 -9.91
CA LEU A 120 -5.50 1.02 -10.92
C LEU A 120 -4.34 0.03 -10.69
N PHE A 121 -3.15 0.53 -10.33
CA PHE A 121 -2.00 -0.31 -10.01
C PHE A 121 -2.27 -1.17 -8.76
N PHE A 122 -2.83 -0.56 -7.69
CA PHE A 122 -3.23 -1.28 -6.48
C PHE A 122 -4.21 -2.42 -6.82
N ALA A 123 -5.25 -2.12 -7.59
CA ALA A 123 -6.24 -3.11 -8.01
C ALA A 123 -5.62 -4.21 -8.89
N ALA A 124 -4.80 -3.85 -9.87
CA ALA A 124 -4.20 -4.80 -10.80
C ALA A 124 -3.23 -5.77 -10.09
N THR A 125 -2.38 -5.25 -9.20
CA THR A 125 -1.44 -6.10 -8.45
C THR A 125 -2.13 -6.92 -7.37
N GLY A 126 -3.20 -6.40 -6.76
CA GLY A 126 -4.10 -7.16 -5.90
C GLY A 126 -4.76 -8.33 -6.63
N LEU A 127 -5.32 -8.10 -7.82
CA LEU A 127 -5.90 -9.15 -8.67
C LEU A 127 -4.86 -10.18 -9.12
N ALA A 128 -3.64 -9.75 -9.47
CA ALA A 128 -2.56 -10.67 -9.79
C ALA A 128 -2.21 -11.59 -8.61
N SER A 129 -2.21 -11.06 -7.39
CA SER A 129 -2.03 -11.85 -6.17
C SER A 129 -3.16 -12.86 -5.96
N VAL A 130 -4.41 -12.46 -6.16
CA VAL A 130 -5.58 -13.37 -6.11
C VAL A 130 -5.43 -14.49 -7.13
N ALA A 131 -5.10 -14.15 -8.38
CA ALA A 131 -4.93 -15.12 -9.46
C ALA A 131 -3.82 -16.14 -9.15
N LEU A 132 -2.68 -15.67 -8.62
CA LEU A 132 -1.58 -16.54 -8.20
C LEU A 132 -2.01 -17.46 -7.03
N PHE A 133 -2.66 -16.89 -6.01
CA PHE A 133 -3.13 -17.65 -4.86
C PHE A 133 -4.14 -18.73 -5.28
N TRP A 134 -5.07 -18.38 -6.16
CA TRP A 134 -6.05 -19.32 -6.69
C TRP A 134 -5.39 -20.43 -7.53
N ALA A 135 -4.44 -20.07 -8.40
CA ALA A 135 -3.71 -21.05 -9.19
C ALA A 135 -2.94 -22.07 -8.33
N MET A 136 -2.41 -21.62 -7.18
CA MET A 136 -1.68 -22.48 -6.25
C MET A 136 -2.61 -23.29 -5.32
N HIS A 137 -3.81 -22.80 -5.05
CA HIS A 137 -4.77 -23.40 -4.10
C HIS A 137 -6.20 -23.42 -4.68
N PRO A 138 -6.45 -24.09 -5.83
CA PRO A 138 -7.75 -23.98 -6.53
C PRO A 138 -8.96 -24.48 -5.73
N TYR A 139 -8.72 -25.38 -4.78
CA TYR A 139 -9.75 -25.93 -3.87
C TYR A 139 -9.54 -25.50 -2.42
N GLY A 140 -8.72 -24.47 -2.18
CA GLY A 140 -8.41 -23.99 -0.84
C GLY A 140 -9.62 -23.38 -0.15
N GLU A 141 -9.83 -23.73 1.12
CA GLU A 141 -10.89 -23.18 1.97
C GLU A 141 -10.39 -21.99 2.82
N ALA A 142 -9.08 -21.82 2.91
CA ALA A 142 -8.49 -20.74 3.69
C ALA A 142 -8.76 -19.38 3.03
N PRO A 143 -9.28 -18.39 3.80
CA PRO A 143 -9.56 -17.06 3.28
C PRO A 143 -8.25 -16.28 3.06
N LEU A 144 -8.10 -15.70 1.87
CA LEU A 144 -7.07 -14.70 1.58
C LEU A 144 -7.60 -13.33 2.01
N VAL A 145 -6.82 -12.62 2.84
CA VAL A 145 -7.11 -11.25 3.30
C VAL A 145 -5.82 -10.43 3.36
N GLY A 146 -5.95 -9.12 3.21
CA GLY A 146 -4.87 -8.16 3.40
C GLY A 146 -4.36 -7.50 2.12
N ALA A 147 -3.82 -6.28 2.29
CA ALA A 147 -3.27 -5.47 1.21
C ALA A 147 -1.91 -5.97 0.67
N SER A 148 -1.33 -7.01 1.29
CA SER A 148 0.04 -7.49 1.04
C SER A 148 0.31 -7.83 -0.43
N GLY A 149 -0.68 -8.35 -1.17
CA GLY A 149 -0.56 -8.63 -2.60
C GLY A 149 -0.32 -7.37 -3.42
N ALA A 150 -1.10 -6.32 -3.18
CA ALA A 150 -0.92 -5.02 -3.83
C ALA A 150 0.40 -4.35 -3.40
N ILE A 151 0.75 -4.43 -2.11
CA ILE A 151 2.00 -3.88 -1.56
C ILE A 151 3.22 -4.57 -2.17
N SER A 152 3.18 -5.90 -2.37
CA SER A 152 4.25 -6.64 -3.04
C SER A 152 4.50 -6.12 -4.47
N GLY A 153 3.43 -5.79 -5.20
CA GLY A 153 3.55 -5.12 -6.50
C GLY A 153 4.22 -3.75 -6.40
N MET A 154 3.90 -2.95 -5.38
CA MET A 154 4.54 -1.65 -5.13
C MET A 154 6.02 -1.79 -4.78
N MET A 155 6.39 -2.80 -3.99
CA MET A 155 7.80 -3.12 -3.69
C MET A 155 8.57 -3.47 -4.98
N GLY A 156 7.98 -4.28 -5.85
CA GLY A 156 8.55 -4.61 -7.16
C GLY A 156 8.73 -3.38 -8.05
N ALA A 157 7.75 -2.47 -8.08
CA ALA A 157 7.84 -1.20 -8.80
C ALA A 157 8.94 -0.31 -8.22
N ALA A 158 9.03 -0.19 -6.90
CA ALA A 158 10.07 0.60 -6.23
C ALA A 158 11.47 0.08 -6.54
N ALA A 159 11.68 -1.25 -6.51
CA ALA A 159 12.93 -1.88 -6.90
C ALA A 159 13.30 -1.54 -8.36
N ARG A 160 12.33 -1.62 -9.29
CA ARG A 160 12.54 -1.31 -10.71
C ARG A 160 12.93 0.15 -10.94
N PHE A 161 12.29 1.08 -10.22
CA PHE A 161 12.56 2.51 -10.36
C PHE A 161 13.83 2.94 -9.63
N GLY A 162 14.16 2.37 -8.48
CA GLY A 162 15.39 2.63 -7.75
C GLY A 162 16.63 2.24 -8.55
N PHE A 163 16.62 1.07 -9.19
CA PHE A 163 17.74 0.61 -10.01
C PHE A 163 17.84 1.29 -11.38
N SER A 164 16.79 1.99 -11.86
CA SER A 164 16.85 2.70 -13.14
C SER A 164 17.51 4.08 -13.06
N THR A 165 17.62 4.66 -11.88
CA THR A 165 18.24 5.99 -11.67
C THR A 165 19.77 5.94 -11.80
N ASP A 166 20.38 4.77 -11.59
CA ASP A 166 21.84 4.59 -11.61
C ASP A 166 22.44 4.41 -13.03
N ARG A 167 21.59 4.23 -14.05
CA ARG A 167 22.07 3.99 -15.44
C ARG A 167 22.24 5.26 -16.26
N SER A 168 21.84 6.42 -15.76
CA SER A 168 21.97 7.72 -16.47
C SER A 168 23.16 8.55 -15.97
N ALA A 169 23.96 8.03 -15.04
CA ALA A 169 25.15 8.69 -14.47
C ALA A 169 26.49 8.05 -14.93
N GLY A 170 26.48 7.27 -16.03
CA GLY A 170 27.67 6.68 -16.63
C GLY A 170 27.87 7.12 -18.06
#